data_c688602ac2b7bf9ca93993e4578effe5
#
_entry.id   c688602ac2b7bf9ca93993e4578effe5
#
_cell.length_a   1.000
_cell.length_b   1.000
_cell.length_c   1.000
_cell.angle_alpha   90.00
_cell.angle_beta   90.00
_cell.angle_gamma   90.00
#
_symmetry.space_group_name_H-M   'P 1'
#
loop_
_entity.id
_entity.type
_entity.pdbx_description
1 polymer ?
#
loop_
_entity_poly.entity_id
_entity_poly.type
_entity_poly.pdbx_seq_one_letter_code
_entity_poly.pdbx_strand_id
1 'polypeptide(L)'
;ATKITFINEIANLCERTGIDVEDISIGIGLDKRIGSRFLRAGPAYGGSCFPKDTKAIVTTADKFKTNLSLIKSVIKSNQLRSKLLLKKVNEILLNNIKNKRICFLGVTFKANTDDMRDSSSLEMIPFLSKKGAKIKYYDPTGLKKEFNNLKNVSFSNSINEAVKSADLV
;
A
#
# COMPACT_ATOMS: atom_id res chain seq x y z
N ALA A 1 -3.28 5.85 11.90
CA ALA A 1 -4.08 4.86 11.17
C ALA A 1 -5.31 5.50 10.54
N THR A 2 -6.25 6.08 11.31
CA THR A 2 -7.54 6.60 10.82
C THR A 2 -7.40 7.59 9.67
N LYS A 3 -6.57 8.64 9.80
CA LYS A 3 -6.36 9.65 8.74
C LYS A 3 -5.80 9.04 7.44
N ILE A 4 -4.88 8.08 7.55
CA ILE A 4 -4.31 7.39 6.38
C ILE A 4 -5.40 6.56 5.69
N THR A 5 -6.19 5.81 6.44
CA THR A 5 -7.27 5.01 5.87
C THR A 5 -8.33 5.89 5.22
N PHE A 6 -8.72 6.98 5.89
CA PHE A 6 -9.66 7.96 5.37
C PHE A 6 -9.20 8.52 4.02
N ILE A 7 -7.98 9.07 3.94
CA ILE A 7 -7.50 9.65 2.68
C ILE A 7 -7.32 8.60 1.58
N ASN A 8 -7.03 7.35 1.93
CA ASN A 8 -6.98 6.25 0.96
C ASN A 8 -8.37 5.92 0.37
N GLU A 9 -9.44 6.02 1.16
CA GLU A 9 -10.82 5.85 0.67
C GLU A 9 -11.22 7.03 -0.20
N ILE A 10 -10.90 8.27 0.20
CA ILE A 10 -11.11 9.46 -0.61
C ILE A 10 -10.36 9.36 -1.95
N ALA A 11 -9.13 8.89 -1.97
CA ALA A 11 -8.37 8.68 -3.19
C ALA A 11 -9.08 7.74 -4.18
N ASN A 12 -9.73 6.68 -3.69
CA ASN A 12 -10.51 5.79 -4.56
C ASN A 12 -11.72 6.49 -5.20
N LEU A 13 -12.35 7.42 -4.49
CA LEU A 13 -13.43 8.24 -5.04
C LEU A 13 -12.90 9.26 -6.06
N CYS A 14 -11.80 9.94 -5.72
CA CYS A 14 -11.14 10.93 -6.58
C CYS A 14 -10.77 10.34 -7.94
N GLU A 15 -10.21 9.14 -7.97
CA GLU A 15 -9.88 8.44 -9.22
C GLU A 15 -11.09 8.21 -10.13
N ARG A 16 -12.28 7.97 -9.57
CA ARG A 16 -13.51 7.76 -10.33
C ARG A 16 -14.14 9.06 -10.83
N THR A 17 -13.87 10.16 -10.13
CA THR A 17 -14.45 11.48 -10.41
C THR A 17 -13.49 12.40 -11.17
N GLY A 18 -12.23 11.98 -11.37
CA GLY A 18 -11.20 12.79 -12.02
C GLY A 18 -10.67 13.94 -11.15
N ILE A 19 -10.89 13.89 -9.84
CA ILE A 19 -10.42 14.91 -8.88
C ILE A 19 -9.04 14.49 -8.35
N ASP A 20 -8.16 15.47 -8.14
CA ASP A 20 -6.88 15.22 -7.48
C ASP A 20 -7.06 15.06 -5.96
N VAL A 21 -6.67 13.93 -5.43
CA VAL A 21 -6.73 13.68 -3.98
C VAL A 21 -5.79 14.61 -3.19
N GLU A 22 -4.76 15.15 -3.82
CA GLU A 22 -3.82 16.08 -3.19
C GLU A 22 -4.52 17.40 -2.85
N ASP A 23 -5.37 17.91 -3.74
CA ASP A 23 -6.20 19.11 -3.49
C ASP A 23 -7.14 18.91 -2.30
N ILE A 24 -7.78 17.74 -2.22
CA ILE A 24 -8.63 17.39 -1.07
C ILE A 24 -7.80 17.29 0.21
N SER A 25 -6.63 16.65 0.14
CA SER A 25 -5.71 16.52 1.28
C SER A 25 -5.23 17.87 1.81
N ILE A 26 -4.86 18.78 0.92
CA ILE A 26 -4.46 20.15 1.25
C ILE A 26 -5.64 20.89 1.89
N GLY A 27 -6.81 20.90 1.25
CA GLY A 27 -8.00 21.58 1.75
C GLY A 27 -8.40 21.14 3.16
N ILE A 28 -8.46 19.84 3.41
CA ILE A 28 -8.75 19.26 4.74
C ILE A 28 -7.63 19.62 5.74
N GLY A 29 -6.37 19.57 5.28
CA GLY A 29 -5.19 19.83 6.12
C GLY A 29 -5.05 21.28 6.58
N LEU A 30 -5.68 22.25 5.92
CA LEU A 30 -5.71 23.66 6.32
C LEU A 30 -6.47 23.89 7.63
N ASP A 31 -7.45 23.04 7.95
CA ASP A 31 -8.12 23.10 9.24
C ASP A 31 -7.16 22.65 10.36
N LYS A 32 -6.82 23.58 11.27
CA LYS A 32 -5.91 23.32 12.38
C LYS A 32 -6.36 22.20 13.31
N ARG A 33 -7.66 21.91 13.38
CA ARG A 33 -8.24 20.81 14.18
C ARG A 33 -7.88 19.44 13.58
N ILE A 34 -7.64 19.40 12.27
CA ILE A 34 -7.29 18.18 11.52
C ILE A 34 -5.78 18.14 11.27
N GLY A 35 -5.22 19.16 10.65
CA GLY A 35 -3.82 19.29 10.27
C GLY A 35 -3.42 18.35 9.12
N SER A 36 -2.36 18.70 8.40
CA SER A 36 -1.91 18.02 7.17
C SER A 36 -1.26 16.66 7.38
N ARG A 37 -0.73 16.37 8.59
CA ARG A 37 -0.02 15.10 8.84
C ARG A 37 -0.93 13.89 8.67
N PHE A 38 -0.40 12.85 7.98
CA PHE A 38 -1.08 11.58 7.70
C PHE A 38 -2.29 11.67 6.75
N LEU A 39 -2.38 12.73 5.94
CA LEU A 39 -3.39 12.86 4.87
C LEU A 39 -2.82 12.56 3.47
N ARG A 40 -1.68 11.91 3.36
CA ARG A 40 -1.13 11.49 2.08
C ARG A 40 -1.67 10.11 1.71
N ALA A 41 -2.34 10.01 0.56
CA ALA A 41 -2.81 8.74 0.02
C ALA A 41 -1.62 7.82 -0.36
N GLY A 42 -1.81 6.52 -0.19
CA GLY A 42 -0.77 5.54 -0.46
C GLY A 42 -1.28 4.10 -0.40
N PRO A 43 -0.37 3.11 -0.42
CA PRO A 43 -0.75 1.70 -0.55
C PRO A 43 -1.43 1.12 0.71
N ALA A 44 -1.10 1.55 1.88
CA ALA A 44 -1.71 1.23 3.18
C ALA A 44 -0.85 1.83 4.31
N TYR A 45 -1.29 1.75 5.57
CA TYR A 45 -0.37 1.86 6.69
C TYR A 45 0.19 0.49 7.05
N GLY A 46 1.47 0.44 7.41
CA GLY A 46 2.19 -0.75 7.84
C GLY A 46 3.17 -0.42 8.97
N GLY A 47 4.23 -1.20 9.05
CA GLY A 47 5.26 -1.06 10.06
C GLY A 47 4.90 -1.69 11.40
N SER A 48 5.73 -1.44 12.41
CA SER A 48 5.62 -2.10 13.72
C SER A 48 4.54 -1.55 14.64
N CYS A 49 4.15 -0.27 14.49
CA CYS A 49 3.28 0.40 15.46
C CYS A 49 1.81 0.33 15.08
N PHE A 50 1.40 0.94 13.94
CA PHE A 50 -0.02 1.09 13.63
C PHE A 50 -0.80 -0.23 13.53
N PRO A 51 -0.30 -1.28 12.85
CA PRO A 51 -1.03 -2.54 12.80
C PRO A 51 -1.18 -3.20 14.17
N LYS A 52 -0.11 -3.21 14.96
CA LYS A 52 -0.09 -3.81 16.29
C LYS A 52 -0.99 -3.05 17.27
N ASP A 53 -0.83 -1.73 17.34
CA ASP A 53 -1.49 -0.91 18.37
C ASP A 53 -2.99 -0.75 18.09
N THR A 54 -3.40 -0.66 16.82
CA THR A 54 -4.82 -0.66 16.47
C THR A 54 -5.52 -1.99 16.81
N LYS A 55 -4.85 -3.13 16.60
CA LYS A 55 -5.36 -4.43 17.03
C LYS A 55 -5.41 -4.55 18.55
N ALA A 56 -4.35 -4.10 19.25
CA ALA A 56 -4.27 -4.17 20.71
C ALA A 56 -5.38 -3.36 21.39
N ILE A 57 -5.66 -2.13 20.92
CA ILE A 57 -6.73 -1.33 21.51
C ILE A 57 -8.12 -1.95 21.29
N VAL A 58 -8.38 -2.60 20.15
CA VAL A 58 -9.62 -3.33 19.91
C VAL A 58 -9.75 -4.52 20.85
N THR A 59 -8.67 -5.31 21.01
CA THR A 59 -8.65 -6.44 21.95
C THR A 59 -8.91 -5.97 23.39
N THR A 60 -8.32 -4.83 23.78
CA THR A 60 -8.56 -4.23 25.10
C THR A 60 -10.02 -3.83 25.26
N ALA A 61 -10.59 -3.14 24.27
CA ALA A 61 -11.97 -2.72 24.30
C ALA A 61 -12.95 -3.90 24.41
N ASP A 62 -12.69 -4.98 23.67
CA ASP A 62 -13.51 -6.20 23.72
C ASP A 62 -13.48 -6.85 25.14
N LYS A 63 -12.31 -6.84 25.83
CA LYS A 63 -12.20 -7.28 27.23
C LYS A 63 -13.09 -6.46 28.19
N PHE A 64 -13.17 -5.16 27.94
CA PHE A 64 -14.01 -4.24 28.72
C PHE A 64 -15.44 -4.07 28.17
N LYS A 65 -15.86 -4.93 27.23
CA LYS A 65 -17.17 -4.93 26.57
C LYS A 65 -17.54 -3.58 25.94
N THR A 66 -16.55 -2.85 25.45
CA THR A 66 -16.70 -1.55 24.79
C THR A 66 -16.51 -1.73 23.28
N ASN A 67 -17.43 -1.17 22.48
CA ASN A 67 -17.32 -1.27 21.02
C ASN A 67 -16.50 -0.12 20.42
N LEU A 68 -15.46 -0.46 19.66
CA LEU A 68 -14.66 0.48 18.87
C LEU A 68 -14.94 0.27 17.37
N SER A 69 -16.16 0.48 16.92
CA SER A 69 -16.61 0.24 15.55
C SER A 69 -15.77 1.02 14.52
N LEU A 70 -15.44 2.28 14.78
CA LEU A 70 -14.58 3.08 13.90
C LEU A 70 -13.19 2.45 13.73
N ILE A 71 -12.54 2.04 14.81
CA ILE A 71 -11.20 1.44 14.73
C ILE A 71 -11.24 0.08 14.05
N LYS A 72 -12.26 -0.72 14.31
CA LYS A 72 -12.49 -2.00 13.61
C LYS A 72 -12.65 -1.78 12.10
N SER A 73 -13.38 -0.74 11.69
CA SER A 73 -13.55 -0.37 10.28
C SER A 73 -12.24 0.11 9.65
N VAL A 74 -11.44 0.91 10.35
CA VAL A 74 -10.12 1.35 9.90
C VAL A 74 -9.19 0.16 9.65
N ILE A 75 -9.13 -0.79 10.56
CA ILE A 75 -8.31 -2.01 10.40
C ILE A 75 -8.77 -2.80 9.16
N LYS A 76 -10.09 -3.02 9.03
CA LYS A 76 -10.67 -3.77 7.89
C LYS A 76 -10.39 -3.08 6.56
N SER A 77 -10.59 -1.77 6.47
CA SER A 77 -10.34 -1.00 5.24
C SER A 77 -8.85 -1.05 4.85
N ASN A 78 -7.94 -0.89 5.83
CA ASN A 78 -6.51 -1.00 5.57
C ASN A 78 -6.10 -2.39 5.06
N GLN A 79 -6.66 -3.46 5.62
CA GLN A 79 -6.40 -4.85 5.17
C GLN A 79 -6.92 -5.13 3.77
N LEU A 80 -7.97 -4.44 3.33
CA LEU A 80 -8.52 -4.60 1.99
C LEU A 80 -7.78 -3.78 0.93
N ARG A 81 -6.91 -2.84 1.36
CA ARG A 81 -6.25 -1.90 0.44
C ARG A 81 -5.38 -2.59 -0.61
N SER A 82 -4.56 -3.55 -0.25
CA SER A 82 -3.73 -4.30 -1.19
C SER A 82 -4.56 -5.06 -2.23
N LYS A 83 -5.70 -5.62 -1.83
CA LYS A 83 -6.64 -6.27 -2.76
C LYS A 83 -7.25 -5.30 -3.75
N LEU A 84 -7.59 -4.08 -3.31
CA LEU A 84 -8.08 -3.02 -4.19
C LEU A 84 -7.01 -2.59 -5.19
N LEU A 85 -5.75 -2.45 -4.75
CA LEU A 85 -4.63 -2.14 -5.64
C LEU A 85 -4.38 -3.27 -6.65
N LEU A 86 -4.44 -4.53 -6.23
CA LEU A 86 -4.33 -5.67 -7.14
C LEU A 86 -5.46 -5.70 -8.16
N LYS A 87 -6.69 -5.33 -7.76
CA LYS A 87 -7.80 -5.18 -8.70
C LYS A 87 -7.51 -4.11 -9.74
N LYS A 88 -6.99 -2.94 -9.35
CA LYS A 88 -6.56 -1.88 -10.28
C LYS A 88 -5.49 -2.37 -11.25
N VAL A 89 -4.44 -3.03 -10.75
CA VAL A 89 -3.41 -3.63 -11.62
C VAL A 89 -4.03 -4.55 -12.66
N ASN A 90 -4.98 -5.39 -12.25
CA ASN A 90 -5.66 -6.30 -13.16
C ASN A 90 -6.53 -5.56 -14.21
N GLU A 91 -7.23 -4.50 -13.82
CA GLU A 91 -8.02 -3.65 -14.73
C GLU A 91 -7.13 -2.93 -15.74
N ILE A 92 -6.03 -2.30 -15.29
CA ILE A 92 -5.07 -1.60 -16.17
C ILE A 92 -4.45 -2.56 -17.19
N LEU A 93 -4.14 -3.78 -16.77
CA LEU A 93 -3.56 -4.81 -17.64
C LEU A 93 -4.62 -5.62 -18.41
N LEU A 94 -5.87 -5.16 -18.46
CA LEU A 94 -6.99 -5.78 -19.19
C LEU A 94 -7.16 -7.27 -18.84
N ASN A 95 -7.05 -7.61 -17.57
CA ASN A 95 -7.10 -8.98 -17.03
C ASN A 95 -6.00 -9.93 -17.56
N ASN A 96 -4.95 -9.38 -18.16
CA ASN A 96 -3.84 -10.16 -18.72
C ASN A 96 -2.54 -9.90 -17.95
N ILE A 97 -2.39 -10.52 -16.79
CA ILE A 97 -1.20 -10.39 -15.91
C ILE A 97 -0.04 -11.28 -16.38
N LYS A 98 -0.33 -12.44 -16.97
CA LYS A 98 0.69 -13.44 -17.35
C LYS A 98 1.71 -12.83 -18.32
N ASN A 99 3.00 -13.01 -18.03
CA ASN A 99 4.16 -12.50 -18.76
C ASN A 99 4.29 -10.96 -18.79
N LYS A 100 3.41 -10.19 -18.14
CA LYS A 100 3.56 -8.74 -18.01
C LYS A 100 4.75 -8.41 -17.11
N ARG A 101 5.46 -7.37 -17.49
CA ARG A 101 6.60 -6.82 -16.74
C ARG A 101 6.09 -5.70 -15.85
N ILE A 102 6.09 -5.95 -14.55
CA ILE A 102 5.59 -5.01 -13.54
C ILE A 102 6.77 -4.54 -12.70
N CYS A 103 6.89 -3.23 -12.54
CA CYS A 103 7.92 -2.61 -11.73
C CYS A 103 7.33 -2.06 -10.43
N PHE A 104 8.03 -2.28 -9.32
CA PHE A 104 7.74 -1.65 -8.03
C PHE A 104 8.87 -0.69 -7.67
N LEU A 105 8.52 0.57 -7.43
CA LEU A 105 9.44 1.61 -6.94
C LEU A 105 9.17 1.86 -5.45
N GLY A 106 10.05 1.30 -4.62
CA GLY A 106 9.85 1.22 -3.17
C GLY A 106 8.96 0.05 -2.77
N VAL A 107 9.45 -0.77 -1.84
CA VAL A 107 8.72 -1.97 -1.39
C VAL A 107 8.58 -2.04 0.14
N THR A 108 9.22 -1.14 0.88
CA THR A 108 9.06 -0.99 2.33
C THR A 108 7.71 -0.36 2.69
N PHE A 109 7.31 -0.40 3.96
CA PHE A 109 5.99 0.13 4.36
C PHE A 109 5.89 1.66 4.27
N LYS A 110 7.01 2.37 4.23
CA LYS A 110 7.12 3.83 4.02
C LYS A 110 8.52 4.21 3.55
N ALA A 111 8.68 5.46 3.11
CA ALA A 111 10.01 6.01 2.78
C ALA A 111 10.95 6.08 4.00
N ASN A 112 12.26 6.11 3.72
CA ASN A 112 13.34 6.27 4.70
C ASN A 112 13.40 5.17 5.78
N THR A 113 13.12 3.94 5.42
CA THR A 113 13.27 2.74 6.26
C THR A 113 13.52 1.51 5.42
N ASP A 114 14.13 0.49 6.00
CA ASP A 114 14.28 -0.85 5.43
C ASP A 114 13.19 -1.83 5.92
N ASP A 115 12.27 -1.35 6.77
CA ASP A 115 11.25 -2.16 7.43
C ASP A 115 10.17 -2.62 6.43
N MET A 116 10.04 -3.94 6.30
CA MET A 116 9.08 -4.60 5.41
C MET A 116 7.77 -4.97 6.11
N ARG A 117 7.67 -4.82 7.44
CA ARG A 117 6.51 -5.30 8.22
C ARG A 117 5.21 -4.65 7.77
N ASP A 118 4.23 -5.48 7.46
CA ASP A 118 2.91 -5.07 6.96
C ASP A 118 2.98 -4.11 5.73
N SER A 119 4.06 -4.19 4.93
CA SER A 119 4.09 -3.52 3.64
C SER A 119 3.12 -4.21 2.67
N SER A 120 2.37 -3.42 1.90
CA SER A 120 1.48 -3.94 0.85
C SER A 120 2.21 -4.75 -0.22
N SER A 121 3.50 -4.49 -0.44
CA SER A 121 4.34 -5.23 -1.38
C SER A 121 4.48 -6.72 -1.01
N LEU A 122 4.41 -7.05 0.30
CA LEU A 122 4.47 -8.43 0.79
C LEU A 122 3.27 -9.28 0.35
N GLU A 123 2.12 -8.65 0.07
CA GLU A 123 0.95 -9.33 -0.47
C GLU A 123 0.91 -9.23 -2.00
N MET A 124 1.20 -8.05 -2.56
CA MET A 124 1.05 -7.77 -3.98
C MET A 124 2.07 -8.51 -4.85
N ILE A 125 3.36 -8.45 -4.49
CA ILE A 125 4.43 -9.07 -5.30
C ILE A 125 4.27 -10.59 -5.40
N PRO A 126 4.09 -11.35 -4.31
CA PRO A 126 3.87 -12.79 -4.41
C PRO A 126 2.60 -13.15 -5.19
N PHE A 127 1.52 -12.39 -5.02
CA PHE A 127 0.29 -12.62 -5.77
C PHE A 127 0.48 -12.46 -7.29
N LEU A 128 1.10 -11.35 -7.71
CA LEU A 128 1.35 -11.06 -9.13
C LEU A 128 2.35 -12.06 -9.74
N SER A 129 3.39 -12.42 -8.99
CA SER A 129 4.36 -13.46 -9.38
C SER A 129 3.65 -14.81 -9.60
N LYS A 130 2.76 -15.21 -8.69
CA LYS A 130 1.95 -16.45 -8.82
C LYS A 130 1.02 -16.41 -10.05
N LYS A 131 0.55 -15.21 -10.44
CA LYS A 131 -0.23 -15.00 -11.67
C LYS A 131 0.61 -14.98 -12.94
N GLY A 132 1.93 -15.17 -12.83
CA GLY A 132 2.86 -15.27 -13.96
C GLY A 132 3.40 -13.92 -14.44
N ALA A 133 3.28 -12.84 -13.67
CA ALA A 133 3.97 -11.61 -13.97
C ALA A 133 5.49 -11.76 -13.78
N LYS A 134 6.26 -10.99 -14.56
CA LYS A 134 7.70 -10.79 -14.36
C LYS A 134 7.89 -9.50 -13.60
N ILE A 135 8.38 -9.58 -12.37
CA ILE A 135 8.43 -8.41 -11.47
C ILE A 135 9.88 -7.97 -11.30
N LYS A 136 10.09 -6.68 -11.47
CA LYS A 136 11.28 -5.99 -11.01
C LYS A 136 10.94 -5.05 -9.89
N TYR A 137 11.82 -4.89 -8.93
CA TYR A 137 11.66 -3.84 -7.92
C TYR A 137 12.97 -3.12 -7.67
N TYR A 138 12.85 -1.86 -7.34
CA TYR A 138 13.93 -1.02 -6.80
C TYR A 138 13.53 -0.52 -5.42
N ASP A 139 14.46 -0.54 -4.49
CA ASP A 139 14.30 0.07 -3.19
C ASP A 139 15.62 0.73 -2.77
N PRO A 140 15.63 2.00 -2.30
CA PRO A 140 16.86 2.67 -1.89
C PRO A 140 17.63 1.93 -0.78
N THR A 141 16.94 1.11 0.01
CA THR A 141 17.54 0.32 1.09
C THR A 141 17.97 -1.08 0.63
N GLY A 142 17.98 -1.35 -0.69
CA GLY A 142 18.57 -2.53 -1.29
C GLY A 142 17.65 -3.74 -1.39
N LEU A 143 18.27 -4.88 -1.66
CA LEU A 143 17.61 -6.19 -1.83
C LEU A 143 16.80 -6.57 -0.59
N LYS A 144 15.62 -7.18 -0.82
CA LYS A 144 14.73 -7.69 0.23
C LYS A 144 14.69 -9.21 0.23
N LYS A 145 15.09 -9.81 1.36
CA LYS A 145 15.12 -11.27 1.56
C LYS A 145 13.75 -11.93 1.41
N GLU A 146 12.68 -11.19 1.66
CA GLU A 146 11.29 -11.61 1.56
C GLU A 146 10.91 -12.08 0.14
N PHE A 147 11.63 -11.61 -0.87
CA PHE A 147 11.36 -11.92 -2.28
C PHE A 147 12.36 -12.90 -2.90
N ASN A 148 13.41 -13.33 -2.18
CA ASN A 148 14.49 -14.17 -2.74
C ASN A 148 14.00 -15.52 -3.32
N ASN A 149 12.92 -16.06 -2.78
CA ASN A 149 12.39 -17.37 -3.20
C ASN A 149 11.35 -17.28 -4.34
N LEU A 150 11.10 -16.08 -4.86
CA LEU A 150 10.12 -15.87 -5.92
C LEU A 150 10.80 -15.91 -7.31
N LYS A 151 10.48 -16.92 -8.12
CA LYS A 151 11.18 -17.21 -9.40
C LYS A 151 11.14 -16.06 -10.42
N ASN A 152 10.05 -15.27 -10.42
CA ASN A 152 9.82 -14.21 -11.42
C ASN A 152 10.01 -12.82 -10.84
N VAL A 153 10.74 -12.69 -9.73
CA VAL A 153 10.97 -11.41 -9.04
C VAL A 153 12.46 -11.14 -8.98
N SER A 154 12.88 -9.96 -9.37
CA SER A 154 14.28 -9.53 -9.36
C SER A 154 14.44 -8.12 -8.80
N PHE A 155 15.52 -7.92 -8.06
CA PHE A 155 15.96 -6.61 -7.61
C PHE A 155 16.74 -5.89 -8.73
N SER A 156 16.58 -4.58 -8.81
CA SER A 156 17.35 -3.70 -9.70
C SER A 156 18.16 -2.69 -8.90
N ASN A 157 19.37 -2.41 -9.32
CA ASN A 157 20.29 -1.48 -8.64
C ASN A 157 19.95 0.00 -8.90
N SER A 158 19.08 0.28 -9.86
CA SER A 158 18.66 1.64 -10.19
C SER A 158 17.21 1.70 -10.64
N ILE A 159 16.59 2.88 -10.49
CA ILE A 159 15.24 3.15 -10.98
C ILE A 159 15.17 2.93 -12.51
N ASN A 160 16.15 3.45 -13.26
CA ASN A 160 16.18 3.34 -14.72
C ASN A 160 16.20 1.87 -15.18
N GLU A 161 16.96 1.02 -14.50
CA GLU A 161 16.98 -0.42 -14.79
C GLU A 161 15.65 -1.09 -14.42
N ALA A 162 15.05 -0.72 -13.30
CA ALA A 162 13.81 -1.29 -12.83
C ALA A 162 12.65 -1.00 -13.79
N VAL A 163 12.50 0.26 -14.23
CA VAL A 163 11.39 0.68 -15.12
C VAL A 163 11.60 0.30 -16.58
N LYS A 164 12.82 -0.08 -16.97
CA LYS A 164 13.13 -0.42 -18.36
C LYS A 164 12.24 -1.52 -18.88
N SER A 165 11.48 -1.21 -19.92
CA SER A 165 10.53 -2.13 -20.56
C SER A 165 9.41 -2.62 -19.65
N ALA A 166 9.07 -1.92 -18.57
CA ALA A 166 7.91 -2.24 -17.75
C ALA A 166 6.61 -1.96 -18.52
N ASP A 167 5.65 -2.87 -18.39
CA ASP A 167 4.29 -2.70 -18.91
C ASP A 167 3.43 -1.89 -17.89
N LEU A 168 3.86 -1.88 -16.62
CA LEU A 168 3.24 -1.13 -15.51
C LEU A 168 4.31 -0.79 -14.45
N VAL A 169 4.25 0.42 -13.93
CA VAL A 169 5.06 0.89 -12.78
C VAL A 169 4.13 1.25 -11.64
#